data_87010d12d7791588f2889520a2cf9aee
#
_entry.id   87010d12d7791588f2889520a2cf9aee
#
_cell.length_a   1.000
_cell.length_b   1.000
_cell.length_c   1.000
_cell.angle_alpha   90.00
_cell.angle_beta   90.00
_cell.angle_gamma   90.00
#
_symmetry.space_group_name_H-M   'P 1'
#
loop_
_entity.id
_entity.type
_entity.pdbx_description
1 polymer ?
#
loop_
_entity_poly.entity_id
_entity_poly.type
_entity_poly.pdbx_seq_one_letter_code
_entity_poly.pdbx_strand_id
1 'polypeptide(L)'
;MVTIDSLFTSVLTFVENNPIFAKYITTASRWIFVILAVYILMKSIMSLLSTRVTPEVWGYLSVEDGVTLPITHWENIIGRSSSVDLRIELDTISNTQALLIRRKDGKWMFKDLNSKNGTIINGIQLIPRKKYIINPGDEIIMGGAKCTLAAISVEEEKNNDAMRSMDKKPVSPWPLMVAITAFQFLTMIQLIIGMGT
;
A
#
# COMPACT_ATOMS: atom_id res chain seq x y z
N MET A 1 -25.71 46.57 -15.18
CA MET A 1 -25.38 45.31 -14.49
C MET A 1 -25.28 44.22 -15.55
N VAL A 2 -24.10 43.78 -15.90
CA VAL A 2 -23.92 42.75 -16.94
C VAL A 2 -24.30 41.43 -16.29
N THR A 3 -25.36 40.82 -16.76
CA THR A 3 -25.84 39.53 -16.28
C THR A 3 -25.05 38.41 -16.98
N ILE A 4 -24.92 37.27 -16.33
CA ILE A 4 -24.23 36.08 -16.90
C ILE A 4 -24.84 35.70 -18.23
N ASP A 5 -26.16 35.83 -18.37
CA ASP A 5 -26.89 35.56 -19.61
C ASP A 5 -26.51 36.49 -20.76
N SER A 6 -26.25 37.78 -20.48
CA SER A 6 -25.84 38.73 -21.51
C SER A 6 -24.40 38.48 -21.98
N LEU A 7 -23.51 38.01 -21.12
CA LEU A 7 -22.15 37.58 -21.50
C LEU A 7 -22.22 36.30 -22.35
N PHE A 8 -23.04 35.36 -21.96
CA PHE A 8 -23.18 34.09 -22.66
C PHE A 8 -23.74 34.29 -24.09
N THR A 9 -24.80 35.12 -24.24
CA THR A 9 -25.34 35.47 -25.56
C THR A 9 -24.33 36.22 -26.41
N SER A 10 -23.54 37.13 -25.85
CA SER A 10 -22.50 37.83 -26.60
C SER A 10 -21.40 36.91 -27.11
N VAL A 11 -21.00 35.92 -26.32
CA VAL A 11 -20.00 34.90 -26.72
C VAL A 11 -20.57 34.00 -27.82
N LEU A 12 -21.83 33.56 -27.70
CA LEU A 12 -22.48 32.74 -28.73
C LEU A 12 -22.56 33.46 -30.07
N THR A 13 -23.06 34.69 -30.09
CA THR A 13 -23.14 35.49 -31.31
C THR A 13 -21.80 35.79 -31.94
N PHE A 14 -20.73 35.96 -31.11
CA PHE A 14 -19.37 36.11 -31.62
C PHE A 14 -18.88 34.84 -32.31
N VAL A 15 -19.14 33.67 -31.72
CA VAL A 15 -18.73 32.36 -32.27
C VAL A 15 -19.49 32.07 -33.57
N GLU A 16 -20.79 32.33 -33.61
CA GLU A 16 -21.62 32.16 -34.81
C GLU A 16 -21.19 33.05 -35.98
N ASN A 17 -20.78 34.28 -35.67
CA ASN A 17 -20.32 35.22 -36.70
C ASN A 17 -18.89 34.97 -37.19
N ASN A 18 -18.15 34.06 -36.52
CA ASN A 18 -16.75 33.73 -36.86
C ASN A 18 -16.55 32.22 -37.07
N PRO A 19 -16.98 31.62 -38.18
CA PRO A 19 -16.92 30.16 -38.39
C PRO A 19 -15.52 29.60 -38.38
N ILE A 20 -14.52 30.38 -38.80
CA ILE A 20 -13.09 29.98 -38.74
C ILE A 20 -12.64 29.84 -37.27
N PHE A 21 -13.00 30.79 -36.42
CA PHE A 21 -12.69 30.79 -35.00
C PHE A 21 -13.40 29.62 -34.28
N ALA A 22 -14.66 29.35 -34.62
CA ALA A 22 -15.40 28.20 -34.09
C ALA A 22 -14.70 26.87 -34.41
N LYS A 23 -14.21 26.70 -35.65
CA LYS A 23 -13.49 25.52 -36.09
C LYS A 23 -12.15 25.32 -35.30
N TYR A 24 -11.41 26.38 -35.05
CA TYR A 24 -10.18 26.31 -34.25
C TYR A 24 -10.48 25.98 -32.78
N ILE A 25 -11.49 26.55 -32.18
CA ILE A 25 -11.89 26.26 -30.79
C ILE A 25 -12.35 24.82 -30.65
N THR A 26 -13.17 24.30 -31.55
CA THR A 26 -13.61 22.90 -31.51
C THR A 26 -12.45 21.91 -31.68
N THR A 27 -11.53 22.21 -32.59
CA THR A 27 -10.35 21.38 -32.77
C THR A 27 -9.43 21.44 -31.54
N ALA A 28 -9.16 22.63 -31.01
CA ALA A 28 -8.35 22.81 -29.82
C ALA A 28 -8.97 22.12 -28.59
N SER A 29 -10.29 22.23 -28.42
CA SER A 29 -11.00 21.59 -27.30
C SER A 29 -10.86 20.05 -27.32
N ARG A 30 -10.91 19.44 -28.52
CA ARG A 30 -10.69 17.99 -28.70
C ARG A 30 -9.29 17.57 -28.21
N TRP A 31 -8.26 18.32 -28.57
CA TRP A 31 -6.89 18.03 -28.13
C TRP A 31 -6.67 18.27 -26.64
N ILE A 32 -7.23 19.36 -26.11
CA ILE A 32 -7.19 19.65 -24.67
C ILE A 32 -7.83 18.51 -23.87
N PHE A 33 -8.93 17.97 -24.38
CA PHE A 33 -9.64 16.86 -23.76
C PHE A 33 -8.78 15.59 -23.69
N VAL A 34 -8.13 15.24 -24.81
CA VAL A 34 -7.22 14.07 -24.85
C VAL A 34 -6.04 14.26 -23.91
N ILE A 35 -5.42 15.43 -23.90
CA ILE A 35 -4.28 15.74 -23.02
C ILE A 35 -4.71 15.65 -21.55
N LEU A 36 -5.87 16.19 -21.21
CA LEU A 36 -6.41 16.15 -19.85
C LEU A 36 -6.69 14.69 -19.39
N ALA A 37 -7.30 13.90 -20.28
CA ALA A 37 -7.56 12.48 -20.00
C ALA A 37 -6.27 11.70 -19.76
N VAL A 38 -5.25 11.89 -20.60
CA VAL A 38 -3.93 11.28 -20.43
C VAL A 38 -3.27 11.73 -19.13
N TYR A 39 -3.34 13.01 -18.81
CA TYR A 39 -2.80 13.55 -17.55
C TYR A 39 -3.45 12.92 -16.30
N ILE A 40 -4.80 12.81 -16.29
CA ILE A 40 -5.54 12.20 -15.20
C ILE A 40 -5.14 10.71 -15.06
N LEU A 41 -5.05 10.00 -16.18
CA LEU A 41 -4.67 8.59 -16.22
C LEU A 41 -3.24 8.38 -15.71
N MET A 42 -2.29 9.19 -16.16
CA MET A 42 -0.92 9.17 -15.68
C MET A 42 -0.84 9.45 -14.18
N LYS A 43 -1.56 10.44 -13.69
CA LYS A 43 -1.58 10.80 -12.27
C LYS A 43 -2.23 9.70 -11.42
N SER A 44 -3.26 9.04 -11.93
CA SER A 44 -3.91 7.90 -11.28
C SER A 44 -2.95 6.71 -11.17
N ILE A 45 -2.25 6.37 -12.25
CA ILE A 45 -1.23 5.31 -12.27
C ILE A 45 -0.08 5.64 -11.32
N MET A 46 0.45 6.87 -11.35
CA MET A 46 1.50 7.30 -10.42
C MET A 46 1.06 7.24 -8.96
N SER A 47 -0.18 7.61 -8.67
CA SER A 47 -0.75 7.49 -7.32
C SER A 47 -0.79 6.04 -6.85
N LEU A 48 -1.20 5.10 -7.70
CA LEU A 48 -1.21 3.67 -7.38
C LEU A 48 0.21 3.12 -7.17
N LEU A 49 1.16 3.49 -8.02
CA LEU A 49 2.55 3.04 -7.90
C LEU A 49 3.30 3.69 -6.72
N SER A 50 2.89 4.89 -6.31
CA SER A 50 3.50 5.64 -5.21
C SER A 50 2.98 5.23 -3.83
N THR A 51 1.92 4.42 -3.76
CA THR A 51 1.38 3.93 -2.50
C THR A 51 2.31 2.85 -1.93
N ARG A 52 3.43 3.27 -1.33
CA ARG A 52 4.25 2.39 -0.50
C ARG A 52 3.47 2.14 0.79
N VAL A 53 2.82 1.01 0.87
CA VAL A 53 2.30 0.52 2.13
C VAL A 53 3.53 0.11 2.95
N THR A 54 3.90 0.90 3.95
CA THR A 54 4.89 0.47 4.94
C THR A 54 4.29 -0.72 5.67
N PRO A 55 4.95 -1.90 5.63
CA PRO A 55 4.42 -3.07 6.32
C PRO A 55 4.32 -2.77 7.82
N GLU A 56 3.23 -3.18 8.42
CA GLU A 56 3.04 -3.12 9.85
C GLU A 56 3.97 -4.13 10.52
N VAL A 57 4.81 -3.65 11.44
CA VAL A 57 5.73 -4.53 12.19
C VAL A 57 5.09 -4.83 13.53
N TRP A 58 4.84 -6.11 13.80
CA TRP A 58 4.21 -6.57 15.04
C TRP A 58 5.19 -7.08 16.08
N GLY A 59 6.43 -7.28 15.68
CA GLY A 59 7.50 -7.76 16.55
C GLY A 59 8.76 -7.99 15.77
N TYR A 60 9.75 -8.45 16.47
CA TYR A 60 11.07 -8.77 15.94
C TYR A 60 11.51 -10.16 16.40
N LEU A 61 12.17 -10.90 15.52
CA LEU A 61 12.91 -12.08 15.87
C LEU A 61 14.39 -11.68 15.93
N SER A 62 14.94 -11.61 17.15
CA SER A 62 16.35 -11.28 17.36
C SER A 62 17.17 -12.58 17.38
N VAL A 63 18.22 -12.62 16.57
CA VAL A 63 19.20 -13.73 16.52
C VAL A 63 20.42 -13.31 17.32
N GLU A 64 21.06 -14.26 18.02
CA GLU A 64 22.21 -14.02 18.90
C GLU A 64 23.36 -13.25 18.23
N ASP A 65 23.51 -13.38 16.92
CA ASP A 65 24.52 -12.66 16.12
C ASP A 65 24.20 -11.16 15.90
N GLY A 66 23.20 -10.60 16.60
CA GLY A 66 22.79 -9.21 16.51
C GLY A 66 21.86 -8.89 15.33
N VAL A 67 21.46 -9.89 14.56
CA VAL A 67 20.50 -9.73 13.46
C VAL A 67 19.09 -9.67 14.02
N THR A 68 18.35 -8.64 13.66
CA THR A 68 16.94 -8.46 14.08
C THR A 68 16.05 -8.47 12.84
N LEU A 69 15.14 -9.43 12.76
CA LEU A 69 14.24 -9.66 11.63
C LEU A 69 12.84 -9.15 11.97
N PRO A 70 12.28 -8.20 11.21
CA PRO A 70 10.94 -7.67 11.46
C PRO A 70 9.86 -8.67 11.06
N ILE A 71 8.87 -8.85 11.92
CA ILE A 71 7.72 -9.73 11.70
C ILE A 71 6.56 -8.87 11.16
N THR A 72 6.22 -9.05 9.88
CA THR A 72 5.28 -8.18 9.14
C THR A 72 4.05 -8.91 8.63
N HIS A 73 3.98 -10.24 8.73
CA HIS A 73 2.88 -11.05 8.25
C HIS A 73 2.24 -11.85 9.40
N TRP A 74 0.97 -12.24 9.24
CA TRP A 74 0.28 -13.12 10.20
C TRP A 74 0.95 -14.50 10.30
N GLU A 75 1.51 -14.97 9.22
CA GLU A 75 2.27 -16.20 9.12
C GLU A 75 3.61 -15.86 8.47
N ASN A 76 4.71 -16.18 9.15
CA ASN A 76 6.07 -15.92 8.67
C ASN A 76 6.84 -17.24 8.65
N ILE A 77 7.36 -17.60 7.50
CA ILE A 77 8.22 -18.77 7.36
C ILE A 77 9.64 -18.36 7.73
N ILE A 78 10.26 -19.12 8.65
CA ILE A 78 11.64 -18.97 9.07
C ILE A 78 12.49 -20.02 8.39
N GLY A 79 13.66 -19.65 7.89
CA GLY A 79 14.58 -20.61 7.29
C GLY A 79 15.77 -19.97 6.60
N ARG A 80 16.57 -20.78 5.90
CA ARG A 80 17.77 -20.34 5.19
C ARG A 80 17.50 -19.92 3.73
N SER A 81 16.40 -20.37 3.14
CA SER A 81 16.08 -20.06 1.75
C SER A 81 15.88 -18.55 1.53
N SER A 82 16.20 -18.06 0.35
CA SER A 82 15.88 -16.68 -0.06
C SER A 82 14.40 -16.41 -0.26
N SER A 83 13.58 -17.46 -0.28
CA SER A 83 12.12 -17.38 -0.50
C SER A 83 11.29 -17.37 0.79
N VAL A 84 11.93 -17.35 1.97
CA VAL A 84 11.26 -17.28 3.26
C VAL A 84 11.13 -15.84 3.75
N ASP A 85 10.19 -15.59 4.66
CA ASP A 85 9.93 -14.26 5.20
C ASP A 85 11.00 -13.81 6.20
N LEU A 86 11.45 -14.72 7.07
CA LEU A 86 12.49 -14.48 8.08
C LEU A 86 13.71 -15.35 7.76
N ARG A 87 14.64 -14.76 7.04
CA ARG A 87 15.83 -15.48 6.57
C ARG A 87 16.94 -15.43 7.59
N ILE A 88 17.46 -16.60 7.97
CA ILE A 88 18.63 -16.78 8.84
C ILE A 88 19.69 -17.56 8.04
N GLU A 89 20.81 -16.92 7.74
CA GLU A 89 21.85 -17.45 6.84
C GLU A 89 22.85 -18.34 7.60
N LEU A 90 22.36 -19.45 8.16
CA LEU A 90 23.19 -20.45 8.84
C LEU A 90 22.99 -21.83 8.19
N ASP A 91 24.08 -22.54 7.92
CA ASP A 91 24.04 -23.86 7.27
C ASP A 91 23.34 -24.93 8.09
N THR A 92 23.26 -24.73 9.39
CA THR A 92 22.60 -25.64 10.35
C THR A 92 21.08 -25.46 10.33
N ILE A 93 20.56 -24.38 9.74
CA ILE A 93 19.13 -24.11 9.59
C ILE A 93 18.62 -24.69 8.26
N SER A 94 17.46 -25.32 8.30
CA SER A 94 16.79 -25.87 7.12
C SER A 94 16.31 -24.75 6.18
N ASN A 95 16.16 -25.06 4.88
CA ASN A 95 15.62 -24.08 3.90
C ASN A 95 14.27 -23.51 4.34
N THR A 96 13.40 -24.38 4.89
CA THR A 96 12.17 -24.03 5.60
C THR A 96 12.25 -24.68 6.97
N GLN A 97 12.55 -23.90 8.00
CA GLN A 97 12.77 -24.41 9.36
C GLN A 97 11.47 -24.47 10.15
N ALA A 98 10.79 -23.35 10.23
CA ALA A 98 9.64 -23.20 11.10
C ALA A 98 8.64 -22.17 10.56
N LEU A 99 7.44 -22.16 11.14
CA LEU A 99 6.37 -21.21 10.89
C LEU A 99 6.05 -20.47 12.20
N LEU A 100 6.17 -19.17 12.18
CA LEU A 100 5.77 -18.26 13.24
C LEU A 100 4.44 -17.62 12.88
N ILE A 101 3.43 -17.77 13.74
CA ILE A 101 2.05 -17.32 13.50
C ILE A 101 1.64 -16.33 14.58
N ARG A 102 1.16 -15.16 14.20
CA ARG A 102 0.46 -14.26 15.09
C ARG A 102 -1.05 -14.45 14.93
N ARG A 103 -1.75 -14.70 16.02
CA ARG A 103 -3.21 -14.83 16.04
C ARG A 103 -3.88 -13.46 16.24
N LYS A 104 -5.15 -13.37 15.86
CA LYS A 104 -5.97 -12.17 16.06
C LYS A 104 -6.15 -11.78 17.54
N ASP A 105 -6.01 -12.74 18.45
CA ASP A 105 -6.04 -12.53 19.91
C ASP A 105 -4.68 -12.04 20.48
N GLY A 106 -3.70 -11.72 19.61
CA GLY A 106 -2.37 -11.24 20.00
C GLY A 106 -1.41 -12.34 20.42
N LYS A 107 -1.84 -13.60 20.50
CA LYS A 107 -0.99 -14.72 20.88
C LYS A 107 -0.09 -15.15 19.72
N TRP A 108 1.11 -15.58 20.08
CA TRP A 108 2.07 -16.13 19.15
C TRP A 108 2.06 -17.65 19.17
N MET A 109 2.21 -18.25 18.02
CA MET A 109 2.32 -19.70 17.87
C MET A 109 3.52 -20.02 17.01
N PHE A 110 4.20 -21.09 17.35
CA PHE A 110 5.36 -21.60 16.66
C PHE A 110 5.12 -23.04 16.20
N LYS A 111 5.59 -23.39 15.01
CA LYS A 111 5.46 -24.73 14.45
C LYS A 111 6.74 -25.08 13.71
N ASP A 112 7.45 -26.12 14.14
CA ASP A 112 8.55 -26.70 13.37
C ASP A 112 8.01 -27.37 12.10
N LEU A 113 8.63 -27.10 10.95
CA LEU A 113 8.21 -27.63 9.65
C LEU A 113 8.92 -28.93 9.26
N ASN A 114 9.27 -29.75 10.22
CA ASN A 114 10.06 -30.95 10.06
C ASN A 114 11.50 -30.63 9.66
N SER A 115 12.11 -29.73 10.40
CA SER A 115 13.48 -29.28 10.18
C SER A 115 14.49 -30.40 10.44
N LYS A 116 15.66 -30.32 9.78
CA LYS A 116 16.71 -31.35 9.87
C LYS A 116 17.27 -31.52 11.29
N ASN A 117 17.52 -30.39 11.96
CA ASN A 117 18.15 -30.37 13.30
C ASN A 117 17.14 -30.13 14.43
N GLY A 118 15.84 -30.01 14.09
CA GLY A 118 14.79 -29.71 15.06
C GLY A 118 14.80 -28.26 15.56
N THR A 119 13.84 -27.97 16.43
CA THR A 119 13.70 -26.70 17.13
C THR A 119 13.48 -26.95 18.61
N ILE A 120 14.15 -26.17 19.48
CA ILE A 120 13.99 -26.21 20.92
C ILE A 120 13.44 -24.87 21.39
N ILE A 121 12.45 -24.88 22.28
CA ILE A 121 11.92 -23.67 22.91
C ILE A 121 11.99 -23.84 24.41
N ASN A 122 12.67 -22.92 25.10
CA ASN A 122 12.88 -22.94 26.55
C ASN A 122 13.40 -24.31 27.06
N GLY A 123 14.35 -24.92 26.33
CA GLY A 123 14.92 -26.22 26.64
C GLY A 123 14.06 -27.43 26.25
N ILE A 124 12.86 -27.24 25.69
CA ILE A 124 11.95 -28.32 25.27
C ILE A 124 12.03 -28.49 23.75
N GLN A 125 12.42 -29.71 23.31
CA GLN A 125 12.41 -30.03 21.87
C GLN A 125 10.99 -30.16 21.35
N LEU A 126 10.72 -29.48 20.24
CA LEU A 126 9.40 -29.50 19.62
C LEU A 126 9.16 -30.79 18.82
N ILE A 127 7.92 -31.26 18.87
CA ILE A 127 7.47 -32.31 17.96
C ILE A 127 7.21 -31.64 16.59
N PRO A 128 7.81 -32.15 15.49
CA PRO A 128 7.61 -31.59 14.17
C PRO A 128 6.12 -31.48 13.79
N ARG A 129 5.77 -30.40 13.12
CA ARG A 129 4.42 -30.09 12.63
C ARG A 129 3.35 -29.83 13.69
N LYS A 130 3.66 -29.95 14.98
CA LYS A 130 2.76 -29.56 16.07
C LYS A 130 2.88 -28.07 16.35
N LYS A 131 1.76 -27.40 16.66
CA LYS A 131 1.71 -25.99 17.03
C LYS A 131 1.93 -25.82 18.54
N TYR A 132 2.76 -24.87 18.91
CA TYR A 132 3.05 -24.51 20.30
C TYR A 132 2.76 -23.03 20.49
N ILE A 133 2.22 -22.66 21.65
CA ILE A 133 2.07 -21.26 22.04
C ILE A 133 3.43 -20.81 22.58
N ILE A 134 3.88 -19.62 22.13
CA ILE A 134 5.10 -18.99 22.60
C ILE A 134 4.79 -17.58 23.09
N ASN A 135 5.61 -17.08 23.97
CA ASN A 135 5.49 -15.74 24.52
C ASN A 135 6.70 -14.88 24.11
N PRO A 136 6.54 -13.55 24.08
CA PRO A 136 7.69 -12.66 23.97
C PRO A 136 8.70 -12.94 25.07
N GLY A 137 9.99 -13.01 24.70
CA GLY A 137 11.07 -13.35 25.62
C GLY A 137 11.43 -14.84 25.66
N ASP A 138 10.63 -15.73 25.08
CA ASP A 138 10.98 -17.16 24.98
C ASP A 138 12.25 -17.35 24.15
N GLU A 139 13.14 -18.23 24.64
CA GLU A 139 14.35 -18.62 23.92
C GLU A 139 14.02 -19.72 22.90
N ILE A 140 14.34 -19.46 21.65
CA ILE A 140 14.09 -20.37 20.52
C ILE A 140 15.44 -20.77 19.93
N ILE A 141 15.78 -22.06 19.95
CA ILE A 141 17.01 -22.57 19.37
C ILE A 141 16.65 -23.36 18.10
N MET A 142 17.18 -22.90 16.97
CA MET A 142 16.99 -23.52 15.66
C MET A 142 18.34 -23.84 15.03
N GLY A 143 18.65 -25.14 14.85
CA GLY A 143 19.92 -25.55 14.27
C GLY A 143 21.15 -25.02 15.03
N GLY A 144 21.03 -24.77 16.33
CA GLY A 144 22.06 -24.16 17.17
C GLY A 144 22.05 -22.65 17.26
N ALA A 145 21.34 -21.96 16.41
CA ALA A 145 21.14 -20.50 16.51
C ALA A 145 20.12 -20.19 17.61
N LYS A 146 20.51 -19.34 18.56
CA LYS A 146 19.60 -18.83 19.58
C LYS A 146 18.86 -17.60 19.07
N CYS A 147 17.55 -17.62 19.18
CA CYS A 147 16.67 -16.55 18.77
C CYS A 147 15.72 -16.19 19.93
N THR A 148 15.32 -14.94 19.99
CA THR A 148 14.35 -14.46 20.97
C THR A 148 13.25 -13.69 20.28
N LEU A 149 11.99 -13.96 20.63
CA LEU A 149 10.85 -13.23 20.15
C LEU A 149 10.66 -11.94 20.98
N ALA A 150 10.76 -10.78 20.33
CA ALA A 150 10.42 -9.49 20.89
C ALA A 150 9.14 -9.00 20.23
N ALA A 151 8.01 -9.06 20.91
CA ALA A 151 6.75 -8.51 20.41
C ALA A 151 6.66 -7.01 20.76
N ILE A 152 6.10 -6.23 19.84
CA ILE A 152 5.75 -4.84 20.11
C ILE A 152 4.56 -4.85 21.08
N SER A 153 4.61 -4.02 22.13
CA SER A 153 3.52 -3.91 23.09
C SER A 153 2.26 -3.34 22.42
N VAL A 154 1.08 -3.74 22.90
CA VAL A 154 -0.20 -3.24 22.38
C VAL A 154 -0.30 -1.70 22.48
N GLU A 155 0.38 -1.09 23.44
CA GLU A 155 0.45 0.37 23.59
C GLU A 155 1.34 1.02 22.54
N GLU A 156 2.48 0.42 22.19
CA GLU A 156 3.34 0.89 21.11
C GLU A 156 2.67 0.71 19.74
N GLU A 157 1.93 -0.39 19.56
CA GLU A 157 1.12 -0.63 18.37
C GLU A 157 0.06 0.48 18.18
N LYS A 158 -0.68 0.85 19.22
CA LYS A 158 -1.65 1.96 19.19
C LYS A 158 -0.99 3.31 18.92
N ASN A 159 0.16 3.59 19.50
CA ASN A 159 0.91 4.83 19.27
C ASN A 159 1.44 4.89 17.84
N ASN A 160 1.93 3.80 17.31
CA ASN A 160 2.38 3.71 15.92
C ASN A 160 1.22 3.91 14.93
N ASP A 161 0.05 3.35 15.21
CA ASP A 161 -1.15 3.56 14.39
C ASP A 161 -1.67 5.00 14.49
N ALA A 162 -1.62 5.62 15.66
CA ALA A 162 -1.96 7.02 15.83
C ALA A 162 -0.99 7.94 15.05
N MET A 163 0.32 7.69 15.09
CA MET A 163 1.30 8.43 14.29
C MET A 163 1.09 8.22 12.78
N ARG A 164 0.82 6.99 12.34
CA ARG A 164 0.53 6.68 10.93
C ARG A 164 -0.74 7.34 10.43
N SER A 165 -1.77 7.46 11.29
CA SER A 165 -3.01 8.16 10.94
C SER A 165 -2.80 9.67 10.79
N MET A 166 -1.88 10.26 11.54
CA MET A 166 -1.49 11.66 11.43
C MET A 166 -0.66 11.96 10.16
N ASP A 167 0.15 11.00 9.71
CA ASP A 167 0.99 11.17 8.51
C ASP A 167 0.23 10.88 7.20
N LYS A 168 -0.94 10.26 7.26
CA LYS A 168 -1.86 10.19 6.14
C LYS A 168 -2.49 11.56 5.90
N LYS A 169 -1.77 12.45 5.18
CA LYS A 169 -2.40 13.64 4.61
C LYS A 169 -3.65 13.21 3.85
N PRO A 170 -4.83 13.73 4.20
CA PRO A 170 -6.04 13.43 3.45
C PRO A 170 -5.76 13.82 2.00
N VAL A 171 -5.86 12.86 1.09
CA VAL A 171 -5.78 13.15 -0.34
C VAL A 171 -6.95 14.08 -0.62
N SER A 172 -6.64 15.37 -0.82
CA SER A 172 -7.64 16.38 -1.08
C SER A 172 -8.42 15.95 -2.33
N PRO A 173 -9.75 15.77 -2.28
CA PRO A 173 -10.56 15.42 -3.43
C PRO A 173 -10.67 16.56 -4.44
N TRP A 174 -10.17 17.75 -4.07
CA TRP A 174 -10.26 18.98 -4.84
C TRP A 174 -9.73 18.85 -6.28
N PRO A 175 -8.56 18.24 -6.57
CA PRO A 175 -8.09 18.11 -7.95
C PRO A 175 -9.01 17.24 -8.82
N LEU A 176 -9.62 16.21 -8.23
CA LEU A 176 -10.54 15.32 -8.92
C LEU A 176 -11.87 16.04 -9.20
N MET A 177 -12.39 16.81 -8.26
CA MET A 177 -13.61 17.60 -8.42
C MET A 177 -13.44 18.69 -9.50
N VAL A 178 -12.29 19.37 -9.50
CA VAL A 178 -11.97 20.37 -10.55
C VAL A 178 -11.87 19.72 -11.93
N ALA A 179 -11.27 18.54 -12.02
CA ALA A 179 -11.17 17.80 -13.27
C ALA A 179 -12.55 17.34 -13.79
N ILE A 180 -13.43 16.86 -12.92
CA ILE A 180 -14.79 16.43 -13.28
C ILE A 180 -15.64 17.63 -13.74
N THR A 181 -15.58 18.76 -13.04
CA THR A 181 -16.34 19.98 -13.42
C THR A 181 -15.83 20.57 -14.72
N ALA A 182 -14.51 20.60 -14.94
CA ALA A 182 -13.93 21.02 -16.21
C ALA A 182 -14.35 20.11 -17.38
N PHE A 183 -14.41 18.80 -17.14
CA PHE A 183 -14.89 17.82 -18.11
C PHE A 183 -16.36 18.04 -18.48
N GLN A 184 -17.23 18.23 -17.49
CA GLN A 184 -18.65 18.50 -17.73
C GLN A 184 -18.87 19.81 -18.49
N PHE A 185 -18.10 20.85 -18.18
CA PHE A 185 -18.16 22.12 -18.86
C PHE A 185 -17.73 22.03 -20.34
N LEU A 186 -16.63 21.30 -20.61
CA LEU A 186 -16.15 21.04 -21.98
C LEU A 186 -17.15 20.21 -22.82
N THR A 187 -17.78 19.20 -22.21
CA THR A 187 -18.83 18.41 -22.91
C THR A 187 -20.04 19.22 -23.21
N MET A 188 -20.47 20.13 -22.31
CA MET A 188 -21.59 21.06 -22.58
C MET A 188 -21.28 22.00 -23.73
N ILE A 189 -20.08 22.59 -23.78
CA ILE A 189 -19.66 23.45 -24.89
C ILE A 189 -19.69 22.70 -26.22
N GLN A 190 -19.20 21.45 -26.26
CA GLN A 190 -19.22 20.64 -27.49
C GLN A 190 -20.65 20.31 -27.96
N LEU A 191 -21.56 20.07 -27.02
CA LEU A 191 -22.94 19.76 -27.29
C LEU A 191 -23.66 20.99 -27.89
N ILE A 192 -23.42 22.19 -27.36
CA ILE A 192 -23.97 23.45 -27.84
C ILE A 192 -23.44 23.79 -29.25
N ILE A 193 -22.15 23.62 -29.50
CA ILE A 193 -21.55 23.88 -30.82
C ILE A 193 -21.96 22.83 -31.85
N GLY A 194 -22.16 21.56 -31.42
CA GLY A 194 -22.61 20.47 -32.31
C GLY A 194 -24.09 20.52 -32.68
N MET A 195 -24.95 21.26 -31.96
CA MET A 195 -26.36 21.46 -32.27
C MET A 195 -26.58 22.63 -33.23
N GLY A 196 -25.56 23.42 -33.54
CA GLY A 196 -25.60 24.57 -34.46
C GLY A 196 -25.08 24.28 -35.89
N THR A 197 -24.68 23.02 -36.16
CA THR A 197 -24.28 22.55 -37.50
C THR A 197 -25.25 21.50 -38.02
#